data_6ce5b717482fff1d856fda8d3be55aa9
#
_entry.id   6ce5b717482fff1d856fda8d3be55aa9
#
_cell.length_a   1.000
_cell.length_b   1.000
_cell.length_c   1.000
_cell.angle_alpha   90.00
_cell.angle_beta   90.00
_cell.angle_gamma   90.00
#
_symmetry.space_group_name_H-M   'P 1'
#
loop_
_entity.id
_entity.type
_entity.pdbx_description
1 polymer ?
#
loop_
_entity_poly.entity_id
_entity_poly.type
_entity_poly.pdbx_seq_one_letter_code
_entity_poly.pdbx_strand_id
1 'polypeptide(L)'
;DFTYGPILQYGAYAQSEPCDSFSHLLDGFYEKREQAERVKQKGQDLLKTATTARDRVRRKIAAQEKELAACLDRDRLRICGELITANLYRMERGQSRLTAQNYYDENCADIDIPLDVRLSPQENAARYFKQYTKAKTAEKYLTAQLQKGREELQYLESVLQELSQAESEQDFNDVRIELTDGGYIRQRGKKQPGFQRASRPREFRTSAGLRVLVGRNNRQNDRLTTKDADKRDLWLHTQKIHGSHVILCTAGAEPDQQSLLEAASLAAYFSQAQGSTKVPVDYTPVRFV
;
A
#
# COMPACT_ATOMS: atom_id res chain seq x y z
N ASP A 1 -11.29 16.16 33.02
CA ASP A 1 -11.45 17.21 34.06
C ASP A 1 -11.90 16.54 35.35
N PHE A 2 -11.64 17.23 36.50
CA PHE A 2 -12.05 16.77 37.83
C PHE A 2 -12.70 17.94 38.60
N THR A 3 -13.66 17.63 39.46
CA THR A 3 -14.41 18.61 40.25
C THR A 3 -14.69 18.08 41.65
N TYR A 4 -15.03 18.98 42.60
CA TYR A 4 -15.43 18.62 43.96
C TYR A 4 -16.88 18.15 44.08
N GLY A 5 -17.64 18.16 42.99
CA GLY A 5 -19.04 17.77 43.00
C GLY A 5 -19.55 17.46 41.58
N PRO A 6 -20.70 16.83 41.46
CA PRO A 6 -21.23 16.44 40.16
C PRO A 6 -21.62 17.69 39.34
N ILE A 7 -21.19 17.74 38.09
CA ILE A 7 -21.57 18.78 37.13
C ILE A 7 -22.83 18.30 36.38
N LEU A 8 -24.00 18.74 36.83
CA LEU A 8 -25.28 18.30 36.30
C LEU A 8 -25.64 18.88 34.91
N GLN A 9 -24.99 19.98 34.52
CA GLN A 9 -25.26 20.68 33.25
C GLN A 9 -24.93 19.86 31.99
N TYR A 10 -24.09 18.82 32.10
CA TYR A 10 -23.72 17.96 30.98
C TYR A 10 -24.61 16.72 30.82
N GLY A 11 -25.53 16.49 31.77
CA GLY A 11 -26.50 15.37 31.70
C GLY A 11 -25.87 14.03 31.31
N ALA A 12 -26.45 13.37 30.33
CA ALA A 12 -25.98 12.06 29.83
C ALA A 12 -24.66 12.11 29.04
N TYR A 13 -24.14 13.30 28.72
CA TYR A 13 -22.87 13.45 27.99
C TYR A 13 -21.64 13.38 28.90
N ALA A 14 -21.83 13.36 30.23
CA ALA A 14 -20.74 13.25 31.19
C ALA A 14 -20.92 12.02 32.08
N GLN A 15 -19.88 11.21 32.18
CA GLN A 15 -19.77 10.12 33.17
C GLN A 15 -18.97 10.65 34.37
N SER A 16 -19.54 10.50 35.57
CA SER A 16 -18.88 10.87 36.82
C SER A 16 -18.45 9.62 37.57
N GLU A 17 -17.17 9.53 37.87
CA GLU A 17 -16.60 8.47 38.71
C GLU A 17 -16.25 9.06 40.09
N PRO A 18 -16.87 8.62 41.20
CA PRO A 18 -16.50 9.07 42.53
C PRO A 18 -15.14 8.50 42.93
N CYS A 19 -14.35 9.29 43.68
CA CYS A 19 -13.03 8.91 44.15
C CYS A 19 -12.90 9.20 45.63
N ASP A 20 -12.28 8.28 46.40
CA ASP A 20 -12.22 8.34 47.87
C ASP A 20 -11.32 9.44 48.41
N SER A 21 -10.33 9.89 47.63
CA SER A 21 -9.44 10.98 48.00
C SER A 21 -9.02 11.81 46.78
N PHE A 22 -8.75 13.09 47.01
CA PHE A 22 -8.28 13.99 45.97
C PHE A 22 -6.90 13.63 45.42
N SER A 23 -6.02 13.10 46.29
CA SER A 23 -4.71 12.59 45.82
C SER A 23 -4.86 11.41 44.87
N HIS A 24 -5.71 10.44 45.22
CA HIS A 24 -5.96 9.29 44.35
C HIS A 24 -6.64 9.67 43.02
N LEU A 25 -7.52 10.67 43.06
CA LEU A 25 -8.13 11.26 41.85
C LEU A 25 -7.08 11.88 40.94
N LEU A 26 -6.17 12.69 41.47
CA LEU A 26 -5.11 13.33 40.71
C LEU A 26 -4.14 12.31 40.14
N ASP A 27 -3.68 11.36 40.95
CA ASP A 27 -2.78 10.31 40.50
C ASP A 27 -3.38 9.53 39.33
N GLY A 28 -4.63 9.07 39.47
CA GLY A 28 -5.33 8.36 38.40
C GLY A 28 -5.58 9.21 37.14
N PHE A 29 -5.88 10.50 37.30
CA PHE A 29 -6.07 11.43 36.18
C PHE A 29 -4.77 11.65 35.40
N TYR A 30 -3.67 11.96 36.11
CA TYR A 30 -2.38 12.20 35.46
C TYR A 30 -1.78 10.94 34.88
N GLU A 31 -1.93 9.77 35.53
CA GLU A 31 -1.49 8.50 34.99
C GLU A 31 -2.21 8.14 33.68
N LYS A 32 -3.55 8.25 33.65
CA LYS A 32 -4.35 8.04 32.44
C LYS A 32 -3.94 9.01 31.31
N ARG A 33 -3.70 10.28 31.65
CA ARG A 33 -3.27 11.31 30.70
C ARG A 33 -1.88 11.02 30.15
N GLU A 34 -0.91 10.70 30.99
CA GLU A 34 0.46 10.34 30.58
C GLU A 34 0.45 9.11 29.67
N GLN A 35 -0.34 8.10 30.03
CA GLN A 35 -0.50 6.91 29.21
C GLN A 35 -1.09 7.24 27.82
N ALA A 36 -2.12 8.07 27.76
CA ALA A 36 -2.71 8.53 26.50
C ALA A 36 -1.71 9.33 25.64
N GLU A 37 -0.92 10.22 26.26
CA GLU A 37 0.12 10.97 25.56
C GLU A 37 1.24 10.07 25.03
N ARG A 38 1.69 9.07 25.80
CA ARG A 38 2.67 8.07 25.35
C ARG A 38 2.16 7.25 24.14
N VAL A 39 0.91 6.81 24.20
CA VAL A 39 0.26 6.07 23.10
C VAL A 39 0.20 6.94 21.84
N LYS A 40 -0.23 8.20 21.98
CA LYS A 40 -0.27 9.17 20.88
C LYS A 40 1.11 9.42 20.27
N GLN A 41 2.15 9.58 21.10
CA GLN A 41 3.52 9.81 20.63
C GLN A 41 4.04 8.59 19.85
N LYS A 42 3.82 7.37 20.37
CA LYS A 42 4.18 6.13 19.66
C LYS A 42 3.50 6.02 18.30
N GLY A 43 2.21 6.37 18.24
CA GLY A 43 1.43 6.41 16.99
C GLY A 43 1.99 7.39 15.97
N GLN A 44 2.35 8.61 16.43
CA GLN A 44 2.93 9.64 15.57
C GLN A 44 4.29 9.23 14.97
N ASP A 45 5.16 8.58 15.76
CA ASP A 45 6.46 8.10 15.28
C ASP A 45 6.31 7.02 14.20
N LEU A 46 5.37 6.08 14.40
CA LEU A 46 5.06 5.05 13.41
C LEU A 46 4.46 5.65 12.14
N LEU A 47 3.50 6.58 12.30
CA LEU A 47 2.87 7.28 11.18
C LEU A 47 3.91 8.03 10.34
N LYS A 48 4.84 8.76 11.00
CA LYS A 48 5.93 9.47 10.33
C LYS A 48 6.85 8.50 9.57
N THR A 49 7.17 7.37 10.17
CA THR A 49 8.03 6.34 9.55
C THR A 49 7.37 5.75 8.31
N ALA A 50 6.11 5.31 8.42
CA ALA A 50 5.34 4.74 7.31
C ALA A 50 5.11 5.75 6.18
N THR A 51 4.77 7.02 6.52
CA THR A 51 4.62 8.11 5.54
C THR A 51 5.91 8.38 4.79
N THR A 52 7.04 8.45 5.49
CA THR A 52 8.35 8.67 4.87
C THR A 52 8.73 7.52 3.94
N ALA A 53 8.46 6.28 4.33
CA ALA A 53 8.69 5.10 3.49
C ALA A 53 7.80 5.13 2.24
N ARG A 54 6.51 5.37 2.37
CA ARG A 54 5.55 5.52 1.26
C ARG A 54 6.00 6.60 0.26
N ASP A 55 6.39 7.77 0.75
CA ASP A 55 6.79 8.89 -0.12
C ASP A 55 8.11 8.59 -0.85
N ARG A 56 9.02 7.83 -0.23
CA ARG A 56 10.22 7.34 -0.90
C ARG A 56 9.88 6.37 -2.03
N VAL A 57 8.96 5.42 -1.78
CA VAL A 57 8.52 4.45 -2.80
C VAL A 57 7.79 5.16 -3.95
N ARG A 58 6.90 6.11 -3.67
CA ARG A 58 6.23 6.92 -4.70
C ARG A 58 7.22 7.66 -5.59
N ARG A 59 8.24 8.29 -5.02
CA ARG A 59 9.29 8.97 -5.79
C ARG A 59 10.10 8.00 -6.65
N LYS A 60 10.40 6.81 -6.12
CA LYS A 60 11.09 5.75 -6.87
C LYS A 60 10.25 5.29 -8.07
N ILE A 61 8.97 5.03 -7.88
CA ILE A 61 8.03 4.65 -8.96
C ILE A 61 8.00 5.73 -10.05
N ALA A 62 7.81 6.99 -9.68
CA ALA A 62 7.77 8.10 -10.65
C ALA A 62 9.07 8.23 -11.46
N ALA A 63 10.24 8.04 -10.84
CA ALA A 63 11.52 8.03 -11.53
C ALA A 63 11.63 6.85 -12.51
N GLN A 64 11.23 5.64 -12.09
CA GLN A 64 11.23 4.44 -12.92
C GLN A 64 10.23 4.52 -14.08
N GLU A 65 9.06 5.12 -13.89
CA GLU A 65 8.09 5.37 -14.97
C GLU A 65 8.64 6.34 -16.03
N LYS A 66 9.35 7.38 -15.59
CA LYS A 66 10.05 8.29 -16.50
C LYS A 66 11.16 7.59 -17.30
N GLU A 67 11.94 6.74 -16.65
CA GLU A 67 12.99 5.94 -17.33
C GLU A 67 12.36 4.93 -18.28
N LEU A 68 11.25 4.28 -17.91
CA LEU A 68 10.53 3.36 -18.78
C LEU A 68 9.98 4.06 -20.02
N ALA A 69 9.41 5.26 -19.85
CA ALA A 69 8.93 6.07 -20.99
C ALA A 69 10.06 6.39 -21.98
N ALA A 70 11.26 6.66 -21.50
CA ALA A 70 12.44 6.87 -22.34
C ALA A 70 12.89 5.61 -23.09
N CYS A 71 12.53 4.40 -22.62
CA CYS A 71 12.84 3.15 -23.31
C CYS A 71 11.82 2.78 -24.41
N LEU A 72 10.66 3.45 -24.49
CA LEU A 72 9.62 3.13 -25.46
C LEU A 72 10.01 3.43 -26.92
N ASP A 73 10.95 4.36 -27.12
CA ASP A 73 11.48 4.72 -28.48
C ASP A 73 12.56 3.75 -28.99
N ARG A 74 12.67 2.56 -28.38
CA ARG A 74 13.71 1.58 -28.75
C ARG A 74 13.62 1.06 -30.17
N ASP A 75 12.39 0.94 -30.72
CA ASP A 75 12.21 0.42 -32.09
C ASP A 75 12.81 1.37 -33.11
N ARG A 76 12.79 2.68 -32.85
CA ARG A 76 13.51 3.66 -33.64
C ARG A 76 15.01 3.40 -33.63
N LEU A 77 15.61 3.02 -32.50
CA LEU A 77 17.03 2.66 -32.41
C LEU A 77 17.36 1.43 -33.27
N ARG A 78 16.48 0.42 -33.27
CA ARG A 78 16.62 -0.76 -34.12
C ARG A 78 16.56 -0.36 -35.60
N ILE A 79 15.53 0.37 -35.98
CA ILE A 79 15.33 0.86 -37.36
C ILE A 79 16.54 1.66 -37.84
N CYS A 80 17.06 2.59 -37.01
CA CYS A 80 18.28 3.35 -37.34
C CYS A 80 19.47 2.41 -37.59
N GLY A 81 19.69 1.41 -36.73
CA GLY A 81 20.75 0.43 -36.91
C GLY A 81 20.63 -0.39 -38.21
N GLU A 82 19.42 -0.84 -38.54
CA GLU A 82 19.12 -1.58 -39.78
C GLU A 82 19.27 -0.72 -41.02
N LEU A 83 18.79 0.53 -40.99
CA LEU A 83 18.94 1.48 -42.09
C LEU A 83 20.41 1.85 -42.33
N ILE A 84 21.21 2.06 -41.28
CA ILE A 84 22.66 2.25 -41.44
C ILE A 84 23.27 1.01 -42.10
N THR A 85 22.94 -0.20 -41.61
CA THR A 85 23.50 -1.45 -42.12
C THR A 85 23.14 -1.65 -43.63
N ALA A 86 21.91 -1.36 -44.04
CA ALA A 86 21.46 -1.44 -45.42
C ALA A 86 22.14 -0.46 -46.33
N ASN A 87 22.65 0.67 -45.84
CA ASN A 87 23.26 1.75 -46.61
C ASN A 87 24.79 1.81 -46.49
N LEU A 88 25.46 0.83 -45.84
CA LEU A 88 26.92 0.82 -45.67
C LEU A 88 27.70 1.02 -46.94
N TYR A 89 27.20 0.52 -48.10
CA TYR A 89 27.86 0.61 -49.40
C TYR A 89 28.04 2.04 -49.92
N ARG A 90 27.22 3.01 -49.42
CA ARG A 90 27.27 4.42 -49.85
C ARG A 90 27.76 5.38 -48.75
N MET A 91 28.17 4.84 -47.62
CA MET A 91 28.57 5.63 -46.45
C MET A 91 30.10 5.71 -46.34
N GLU A 92 30.56 6.90 -45.92
CA GLU A 92 31.98 7.14 -45.68
C GLU A 92 32.25 7.50 -44.23
N ARG A 93 33.46 7.26 -43.76
CA ARG A 93 33.87 7.65 -42.43
C ARG A 93 33.92 9.19 -42.30
N GLY A 94 33.42 9.71 -41.16
CA GLY A 94 33.37 11.14 -40.89
C GLY A 94 32.03 11.82 -41.26
N GLN A 95 31.07 11.08 -41.77
CA GLN A 95 29.72 11.60 -41.99
C GLN A 95 29.04 11.85 -40.63
N SER A 96 28.35 12.99 -40.49
CA SER A 96 27.61 13.36 -39.27
C SER A 96 26.14 12.90 -39.32
N ARG A 97 25.61 12.53 -40.47
CA ARG A 97 24.20 12.19 -40.72
C ARG A 97 24.07 11.26 -41.91
N LEU A 98 23.10 10.33 -41.83
CA LEU A 98 22.60 9.53 -42.95
C LEU A 98 21.14 9.85 -43.14
N THR A 99 20.77 10.31 -44.36
CA THR A 99 19.37 10.40 -44.79
C THR A 99 19.06 9.12 -45.55
N ALA A 100 18.07 8.36 -45.10
CA ALA A 100 17.70 7.07 -45.70
C ALA A 100 16.17 6.92 -45.72
N GLN A 101 15.66 6.25 -46.75
CA GLN A 101 14.25 5.91 -46.82
C GLN A 101 13.91 4.87 -45.71
N ASN A 102 12.87 5.18 -44.92
CA ASN A 102 12.39 4.32 -43.89
C ASN A 102 11.35 3.35 -44.44
N TYR A 103 11.79 2.17 -44.85
CA TYR A 103 10.90 1.12 -45.38
C TYR A 103 10.04 0.41 -44.30
N TYR A 104 10.16 0.83 -43.03
CA TYR A 104 9.26 0.41 -41.93
C TYR A 104 8.08 1.38 -41.74
N ASP A 105 8.11 2.54 -42.42
CA ASP A 105 7.02 3.51 -42.43
C ASP A 105 6.10 3.25 -43.65
N GLU A 106 4.80 3.32 -43.45
CA GLU A 106 3.80 3.10 -44.54
C GLU A 106 4.01 4.00 -45.73
N ASN A 107 4.46 5.24 -45.48
CA ASN A 107 4.74 6.23 -46.52
C ASN A 107 6.18 6.19 -47.03
N CYS A 108 6.99 5.27 -46.55
CA CYS A 108 8.42 5.21 -46.86
C CYS A 108 9.15 6.54 -46.74
N ALA A 109 8.78 7.35 -45.73
CA ALA A 109 9.34 8.68 -45.54
C ALA A 109 10.83 8.61 -45.23
N ASP A 110 11.57 9.63 -45.71
CA ASP A 110 12.99 9.73 -45.37
C ASP A 110 13.19 10.05 -43.89
N ILE A 111 14.15 9.40 -43.28
CA ILE A 111 14.59 9.62 -41.89
C ILE A 111 16.03 10.07 -41.85
N ASP A 112 16.30 11.10 -41.06
CA ASP A 112 17.65 11.57 -40.77
C ASP A 112 18.20 10.87 -39.53
N ILE A 113 19.26 10.12 -39.68
CA ILE A 113 19.90 9.32 -38.64
C ILE A 113 21.23 10.01 -38.25
N PRO A 114 21.35 10.54 -37.03
CA PRO A 114 22.58 11.17 -36.58
C PRO A 114 23.71 10.12 -36.36
N LEU A 115 24.88 10.44 -36.87
CA LEU A 115 26.07 9.58 -36.79
C LEU A 115 27.18 10.25 -35.93
N ASP A 116 27.97 9.43 -35.23
CA ASP A 116 29.22 9.90 -34.61
C ASP A 116 30.35 9.90 -35.67
N VAL A 117 30.83 11.07 -35.98
CA VAL A 117 31.89 11.30 -37.02
C VAL A 117 33.21 10.58 -36.71
N ARG A 118 33.44 10.24 -35.45
CA ARG A 118 34.66 9.53 -35.01
C ARG A 118 34.60 8.03 -35.30
N LEU A 119 33.40 7.50 -35.49
CA LEU A 119 33.12 6.07 -35.71
C LEU A 119 33.00 5.79 -37.20
N SER A 120 33.36 4.56 -37.59
CA SER A 120 33.02 4.02 -38.93
C SER A 120 31.51 3.80 -39.06
N PRO A 121 30.98 3.66 -40.32
CA PRO A 121 29.59 3.33 -40.49
C PRO A 121 29.13 2.06 -39.76
N GLN A 122 29.97 1.01 -39.74
CA GLN A 122 29.71 -0.25 -39.06
C GLN A 122 29.68 -0.05 -37.52
N GLU A 123 30.59 0.74 -36.99
CA GLU A 123 30.60 1.07 -35.55
C GLU A 123 29.37 1.89 -35.14
N ASN A 124 28.90 2.81 -36.00
CA ASN A 124 27.67 3.55 -35.78
C ASN A 124 26.47 2.62 -35.73
N ALA A 125 26.33 1.67 -36.68
CA ALA A 125 25.28 0.66 -36.66
C ALA A 125 25.33 -0.17 -35.36
N ALA A 126 26.52 -0.67 -34.99
CA ALA A 126 26.71 -1.42 -33.75
C ALA A 126 26.34 -0.61 -32.48
N ARG A 127 26.62 0.71 -32.47
CA ARG A 127 26.21 1.62 -31.38
C ARG A 127 24.70 1.68 -31.26
N TYR A 128 23.94 1.81 -32.35
CA TYR A 128 22.48 1.83 -32.34
C TYR A 128 21.91 0.50 -31.85
N PHE A 129 22.42 -0.66 -32.32
CA PHE A 129 22.00 -1.97 -31.82
C PHE A 129 22.33 -2.19 -30.35
N LYS A 130 23.47 -1.70 -29.87
CA LYS A 130 23.84 -1.73 -28.44
C LYS A 130 22.85 -0.91 -27.61
N GLN A 131 22.46 0.28 -28.08
CA GLN A 131 21.46 1.12 -27.41
C GLN A 131 20.09 0.45 -27.39
N TYR A 132 19.66 -0.15 -28.52
CA TYR A 132 18.43 -0.93 -28.60
C TYR A 132 18.41 -2.08 -27.57
N THR A 133 19.49 -2.88 -27.54
CA THR A 133 19.58 -4.01 -26.60
C THR A 133 19.55 -3.53 -25.14
N LYS A 134 20.26 -2.41 -24.85
CA LYS A 134 20.22 -1.79 -23.52
C LYS A 134 18.82 -1.33 -23.15
N ALA A 135 18.11 -0.64 -24.04
CA ALA A 135 16.74 -0.17 -23.81
C ALA A 135 15.76 -1.33 -23.62
N LYS A 136 15.86 -2.38 -24.42
CA LYS A 136 15.05 -3.61 -24.30
C LYS A 136 15.25 -4.33 -22.96
N THR A 137 16.50 -4.41 -22.49
CA THR A 137 16.81 -5.02 -21.20
C THR A 137 16.33 -4.13 -20.03
N ALA A 138 16.53 -2.80 -20.15
CA ALA A 138 16.07 -1.84 -19.16
C ALA A 138 14.54 -1.85 -19.02
N GLU A 139 13.79 -1.89 -20.13
CA GLU A 139 12.33 -2.00 -20.09
C GLU A 139 11.85 -3.21 -19.31
N LYS A 140 12.38 -4.40 -19.61
CA LYS A 140 12.02 -5.64 -18.91
C LYS A 140 12.31 -5.53 -17.40
N TYR A 141 13.47 -4.98 -17.04
CA TYR A 141 13.85 -4.78 -15.65
C TYR A 141 12.96 -3.76 -14.94
N LEU A 142 12.73 -2.59 -15.58
CA LEU A 142 11.91 -1.52 -15.02
C LEU A 142 10.45 -1.95 -14.83
N THR A 143 9.88 -2.69 -15.79
CA THR A 143 8.52 -3.23 -15.65
C THR A 143 8.39 -4.12 -14.42
N ALA A 144 9.34 -5.03 -14.19
CA ALA A 144 9.35 -5.89 -13.02
C ALA A 144 9.56 -5.09 -11.70
N GLN A 145 10.41 -4.04 -11.74
CA GLN A 145 10.64 -3.17 -10.57
C GLN A 145 9.43 -2.29 -10.25
N LEU A 146 8.73 -1.79 -11.26
CA LEU A 146 7.50 -1.01 -11.08
C LEU A 146 6.39 -1.85 -10.46
N GLN A 147 6.25 -3.12 -10.88
CA GLN A 147 5.27 -4.02 -10.27
C GLN A 147 5.55 -4.20 -8.77
N LYS A 148 6.81 -4.52 -8.41
CA LYS A 148 7.22 -4.63 -6.99
C LYS A 148 7.05 -3.33 -6.23
N GLY A 149 7.37 -2.20 -6.85
CA GLY A 149 7.19 -0.88 -6.24
C GLY A 149 5.72 -0.56 -5.95
N ARG A 150 4.81 -0.93 -6.85
CA ARG A 150 3.37 -0.73 -6.67
C ARG A 150 2.81 -1.62 -5.56
N GLU A 151 3.25 -2.87 -5.46
CA GLU A 151 2.89 -3.78 -4.37
C GLU A 151 3.39 -3.25 -3.02
N GLU A 152 4.64 -2.75 -2.96
CA GLU A 152 5.21 -2.12 -1.76
C GLU A 152 4.44 -0.85 -1.37
N LEU A 153 4.04 -0.03 -2.35
CA LEU A 153 3.22 1.16 -2.12
C LEU A 153 1.87 0.80 -1.53
N GLN A 154 1.19 -0.18 -2.12
CA GLN A 154 -0.10 -0.68 -1.65
C GLN A 154 0.00 -1.18 -0.21
N TYR A 155 1.03 -1.96 0.12
CA TYR A 155 1.29 -2.40 1.48
C TYR A 155 1.47 -1.23 2.47
N LEU A 156 2.28 -0.22 2.13
CA LEU A 156 2.50 0.93 3.01
C LEU A 156 1.23 1.78 3.18
N GLU A 157 0.39 1.87 2.16
CA GLU A 157 -0.90 2.55 2.24
C GLU A 157 -1.89 1.80 3.14
N SER A 158 -1.90 0.46 3.13
CA SER A 158 -2.70 -0.32 4.08
C SER A 158 -2.21 -0.14 5.52
N VAL A 159 -0.90 -0.14 5.77
CA VAL A 159 -0.33 0.14 7.10
C VAL A 159 -0.70 1.54 7.61
N LEU A 160 -0.69 2.56 6.74
CA LEU A 160 -1.14 3.90 7.11
C LEU A 160 -2.62 3.93 7.49
N GLN A 161 -3.47 3.17 6.79
CA GLN A 161 -4.88 3.00 7.12
C GLN A 161 -5.05 2.35 8.50
N GLU A 162 -4.30 1.28 8.77
CA GLU A 162 -4.31 0.61 10.07
C GLU A 162 -3.91 1.55 11.22
N LEU A 163 -2.84 2.33 11.02
CA LEU A 163 -2.41 3.34 11.99
C LEU A 163 -3.48 4.40 12.25
N SER A 164 -4.27 4.76 11.24
CA SER A 164 -5.38 5.72 11.40
C SER A 164 -6.55 5.15 12.22
N GLN A 165 -6.69 3.83 12.25
CA GLN A 165 -7.74 3.08 12.96
C GLN A 165 -7.28 2.50 14.29
N ALA A 166 -5.98 2.67 14.64
CA ALA A 166 -5.40 2.15 15.86
C ALA A 166 -5.89 2.96 17.07
N GLU A 167 -6.47 2.28 18.07
CA GLU A 167 -7.04 2.88 19.28
C GLU A 167 -6.27 2.52 20.54
N SER A 168 -5.54 1.40 20.51
CA SER A 168 -4.83 0.88 21.68
C SER A 168 -3.32 0.83 21.48
N GLU A 169 -2.57 0.84 22.59
CA GLU A 169 -1.12 0.62 22.55
C GLU A 169 -0.75 -0.72 21.90
N GLN A 170 -1.61 -1.73 22.04
CA GLN A 170 -1.42 -3.03 21.43
C GLN A 170 -1.51 -2.95 19.89
N ASP A 171 -2.44 -2.18 19.35
CA ASP A 171 -2.55 -1.98 17.90
C ASP A 171 -1.28 -1.35 17.33
N PHE A 172 -0.73 -0.30 17.99
CA PHE A 172 0.54 0.30 17.57
C PHE A 172 1.73 -0.64 17.70
N ASN A 173 1.76 -1.50 18.73
CA ASN A 173 2.82 -2.49 18.87
C ASN A 173 2.76 -3.55 17.78
N ASP A 174 1.57 -4.02 17.40
CA ASP A 174 1.39 -4.98 16.31
C ASP A 174 1.88 -4.41 14.97
N VAL A 175 1.51 -3.17 14.64
CA VAL A 175 2.01 -2.46 13.45
C VAL A 175 3.52 -2.21 13.53
N ARG A 176 4.06 -1.90 14.70
CA ARG A 176 5.52 -1.75 14.88
C ARG A 176 6.27 -3.04 14.58
N ILE A 177 5.75 -4.18 15.05
CA ILE A 177 6.33 -5.50 14.76
C ILE A 177 6.29 -5.76 13.25
N GLU A 178 5.16 -5.47 12.61
CA GLU A 178 4.99 -5.63 11.16
C GLU A 178 5.99 -4.79 10.37
N LEU A 179 6.12 -3.49 10.68
CA LEU A 179 7.10 -2.60 10.05
C LEU A 179 8.56 -2.99 10.33
N THR A 180 8.82 -3.60 11.50
CA THR A 180 10.16 -4.10 11.85
C THR A 180 10.51 -5.34 11.03
N ASP A 181 9.59 -6.28 10.92
CA ASP A 181 9.77 -7.50 10.11
C ASP A 181 9.86 -7.18 8.62
N GLY A 182 9.15 -6.15 8.15
CA GLY A 182 9.27 -5.59 6.79
C GLY A 182 10.54 -4.76 6.55
N GLY A 183 11.38 -4.55 7.57
CA GLY A 183 12.65 -3.82 7.45
C GLY A 183 12.54 -2.30 7.40
N TYR A 184 11.37 -1.72 7.66
CA TYR A 184 11.16 -0.26 7.69
C TYR A 184 11.64 0.37 9.00
N ILE A 185 11.67 -0.41 10.09
CA ILE A 185 12.16 -0.01 11.41
C ILE A 185 13.36 -0.87 11.77
N ARG A 186 14.47 -0.24 12.17
CA ARG A 186 15.64 -0.98 12.68
C ARG A 186 15.33 -1.58 14.04
N GLN A 187 15.58 -2.87 14.19
CA GLN A 187 15.49 -3.55 15.48
C GLN A 187 16.62 -3.05 16.38
N ARG A 188 16.28 -2.27 17.43
CA ARG A 188 17.25 -1.86 18.47
C ARG A 188 17.15 -2.88 19.61
N GLY A 189 18.20 -3.71 19.76
CA GLY A 189 18.33 -4.66 20.88
C GLY A 189 17.97 -6.11 20.52
N LYS A 190 18.32 -7.04 21.42
CA LYS A 190 17.96 -8.46 21.31
C LYS A 190 16.44 -8.59 21.39
N LYS A 191 15.86 -9.46 20.53
CA LYS A 191 14.45 -9.87 20.67
C LYS A 191 14.21 -10.24 22.13
N GLN A 192 13.45 -9.45 22.87
CA GLN A 192 12.90 -9.93 24.13
C GLN A 192 11.84 -10.97 23.76
N PRO A 193 11.98 -12.21 24.23
CA PRO A 193 10.95 -13.22 24.10
C PRO A 193 9.84 -12.94 25.13
N GLY A 194 9.19 -11.80 25.01
CA GLY A 194 7.95 -11.52 25.69
C GLY A 194 6.83 -11.98 24.76
N PHE A 195 6.08 -12.98 25.19
CA PHE A 195 4.87 -13.45 24.57
C PHE A 195 3.83 -12.31 24.66
N GLN A 196 3.99 -11.27 23.85
CA GLN A 196 2.93 -10.28 23.69
C GLN A 196 1.81 -10.99 22.93
N ARG A 197 0.69 -11.21 23.63
CA ARG A 197 -0.52 -11.75 22.99
C ARG A 197 -0.88 -10.78 21.87
N ALA A 198 -0.95 -11.28 20.63
CA ALA A 198 -1.46 -10.50 19.52
C ALA A 198 -2.85 -9.93 19.85
N SER A 199 -3.16 -8.75 19.38
CA SER A 199 -4.48 -8.15 19.55
C SER A 199 -5.56 -9.11 19.01
N ARG A 200 -6.74 -9.08 19.63
CA ARG A 200 -7.89 -9.84 19.11
C ARG A 200 -8.61 -9.02 18.06
N PRO A 201 -9.25 -9.65 17.05
CA PRO A 201 -10.14 -8.96 16.14
C PRO A 201 -11.19 -8.15 16.90
N ARG A 202 -11.66 -7.06 16.35
CA ARG A 202 -12.86 -6.39 16.87
C ARG A 202 -14.05 -7.32 16.66
N GLU A 203 -14.89 -7.43 17.68
CA GLU A 203 -16.07 -8.26 17.64
C GLU A 203 -17.32 -7.40 17.75
N PHE A 204 -18.24 -7.57 16.80
CA PHE A 204 -19.53 -6.92 16.75
C PHE A 204 -20.63 -7.99 16.63
N ARG A 205 -21.86 -7.56 16.83
CA ARG A 205 -23.05 -8.39 16.58
C ARG A 205 -24.04 -7.63 15.72
N THR A 206 -24.63 -8.32 14.75
CA THR A 206 -25.72 -7.77 13.96
C THR A 206 -27.00 -7.71 14.79
N SER A 207 -27.98 -6.95 14.29
CA SER A 207 -29.32 -6.86 14.92
C SER A 207 -29.99 -8.23 15.07
N ALA A 208 -29.69 -9.19 14.18
CA ALA A 208 -30.14 -10.58 14.26
C ALA A 208 -29.27 -11.46 15.18
N GLY A 209 -28.24 -10.89 15.83
CA GLY A 209 -27.37 -11.59 16.76
C GLY A 209 -26.19 -12.34 16.13
N LEU A 210 -25.99 -12.27 14.81
CA LEU A 210 -24.84 -12.87 14.13
C LEU A 210 -23.54 -12.17 14.55
N ARG A 211 -22.50 -12.95 14.76
CA ARG A 211 -21.18 -12.45 15.14
C ARG A 211 -20.46 -11.90 13.92
N VAL A 212 -19.85 -10.73 14.07
CA VAL A 212 -19.02 -10.09 13.03
C VAL A 212 -17.62 -9.86 13.59
N LEU A 213 -16.60 -10.32 12.89
CA LEU A 213 -15.20 -10.13 13.25
C LEU A 213 -14.56 -9.16 12.28
N VAL A 214 -13.83 -8.18 12.80
CA VAL A 214 -13.12 -7.16 12.00
C VAL A 214 -11.65 -7.18 12.36
N GLY A 215 -10.79 -7.39 11.38
CA GLY A 215 -9.36 -7.38 11.57
C GLY A 215 -8.82 -5.97 11.86
N ARG A 216 -7.74 -5.89 12.66
CA ARG A 216 -7.13 -4.63 13.10
C ARG A 216 -5.88 -4.25 12.31
N ASN A 217 -5.23 -5.23 11.67
CA ASN A 217 -4.01 -5.06 10.89
C ASN A 217 -3.89 -6.16 9.83
N ASN A 218 -2.96 -5.99 8.87
CA ASN A 218 -2.79 -6.92 7.74
C ASN A 218 -2.54 -8.37 8.20
N ARG A 219 -1.70 -8.58 9.21
CA ARG A 219 -1.43 -9.92 9.76
C ARG A 219 -2.68 -10.56 10.35
N GLN A 220 -3.50 -9.75 11.00
CA GLN A 220 -4.73 -10.23 11.59
C GLN A 220 -5.79 -10.46 10.51
N ASN A 221 -5.86 -9.62 9.48
CA ASN A 221 -6.71 -9.80 8.30
C ASN A 221 -6.40 -11.14 7.62
N ASP A 222 -5.10 -11.40 7.34
CA ASP A 222 -4.66 -12.67 6.75
C ASP A 222 -5.01 -13.87 7.64
N ARG A 223 -4.68 -13.78 8.92
CA ARG A 223 -4.95 -14.86 9.87
C ARG A 223 -6.45 -15.13 10.00
N LEU A 224 -7.26 -14.06 10.10
CA LEU A 224 -8.71 -14.14 10.22
C LEU A 224 -9.32 -14.89 9.03
N THR A 225 -8.86 -14.55 7.81
CA THR A 225 -9.36 -15.15 6.58
C THR A 225 -8.84 -16.58 6.36
N THR A 226 -7.54 -16.83 6.64
CA THR A 226 -6.91 -18.11 6.28
C THR A 226 -7.01 -19.18 7.36
N LYS A 227 -7.19 -18.81 8.66
CA LYS A 227 -7.08 -19.75 9.79
C LYS A 227 -8.25 -19.69 10.76
N ASP A 228 -8.74 -18.51 11.09
CA ASP A 228 -9.65 -18.34 12.22
C ASP A 228 -11.15 -18.40 11.82
N ALA A 229 -11.49 -18.00 10.58
CA ALA A 229 -12.86 -18.05 10.07
C ALA A 229 -13.24 -19.45 9.54
N ASP A 230 -14.51 -19.83 9.66
CA ASP A 230 -15.03 -21.02 8.98
C ASP A 230 -15.08 -20.74 7.46
N LYS A 231 -14.75 -21.74 6.66
CA LYS A 231 -14.73 -21.64 5.18
C LYS A 231 -16.12 -21.30 4.58
N ARG A 232 -17.18 -21.48 5.34
CA ARG A 232 -18.56 -21.21 4.95
C ARG A 232 -19.05 -19.82 5.42
N ASP A 233 -18.31 -19.14 6.30
CA ASP A 233 -18.60 -17.77 6.71
C ASP A 233 -18.45 -16.81 5.53
N LEU A 234 -19.01 -15.62 5.63
CA LEU A 234 -18.87 -14.60 4.59
C LEU A 234 -17.75 -13.65 4.94
N TRP A 235 -16.83 -13.49 4.00
CA TRP A 235 -15.82 -12.45 3.99
C TRP A 235 -16.34 -11.23 3.24
N LEU A 236 -16.10 -10.04 3.80
CA LEU A 236 -16.47 -8.76 3.20
C LEU A 236 -15.28 -7.83 3.20
N HIS A 237 -15.13 -7.05 2.12
CA HIS A 237 -14.09 -6.02 2.00
C HIS A 237 -14.53 -4.90 1.04
N THR A 238 -14.04 -3.69 1.25
CA THR A 238 -14.30 -2.55 0.35
C THR A 238 -13.59 -2.74 -0.99
N GLN A 239 -14.31 -2.51 -2.09
CA GLN A 239 -13.80 -2.73 -3.44
C GLN A 239 -12.69 -1.73 -3.78
N LYS A 240 -11.49 -2.23 -4.15
CA LYS A 240 -10.34 -1.43 -4.62
C LYS A 240 -9.85 -0.34 -3.67
N ILE A 241 -10.19 -0.41 -2.39
CA ILE A 241 -9.77 0.54 -1.36
C ILE A 241 -9.19 -0.25 -0.18
N HIS A 242 -8.17 0.31 0.48
CA HIS A 242 -7.63 -0.33 1.69
C HIS A 242 -8.63 -0.30 2.84
N GLY A 243 -8.77 -1.43 3.54
CA GLY A 243 -9.68 -1.60 4.65
C GLY A 243 -9.44 -2.90 5.41
N SER A 244 -10.20 -3.09 6.48
CA SER A 244 -10.18 -4.31 7.27
C SER A 244 -10.94 -5.45 6.57
N HIS A 245 -10.46 -6.68 6.75
CA HIS A 245 -11.26 -7.85 6.46
C HIS A 245 -12.36 -7.99 7.50
N VAL A 246 -13.58 -8.17 7.04
CA VAL A 246 -14.76 -8.39 7.88
C VAL A 246 -15.29 -9.79 7.63
N ILE A 247 -15.51 -10.55 8.71
CA ILE A 247 -16.07 -11.89 8.65
C ILE A 247 -17.42 -11.89 9.33
N LEU A 248 -18.47 -12.16 8.58
CA LEU A 248 -19.80 -12.43 9.12
C LEU A 248 -19.94 -13.93 9.36
N CYS A 249 -19.99 -14.31 10.64
CA CYS A 249 -20.04 -15.72 11.06
C CYS A 249 -21.44 -16.29 10.82
N THR A 250 -21.64 -16.95 9.70
CA THR A 250 -22.93 -17.53 9.28
C THR A 250 -22.99 -19.03 9.44
N ALA A 251 -21.84 -19.69 9.64
CA ALA A 251 -21.68 -21.15 9.63
C ALA A 251 -22.26 -21.82 8.36
N GLY A 252 -22.37 -21.07 7.27
CA GLY A 252 -22.92 -21.52 5.99
C GLY A 252 -24.44 -21.32 5.82
N ALA A 253 -25.11 -20.71 6.80
CA ALA A 253 -26.50 -20.27 6.63
C ALA A 253 -26.54 -18.98 5.79
N GLU A 254 -27.61 -18.78 5.03
CA GLU A 254 -27.81 -17.52 4.31
C GLU A 254 -28.21 -16.43 5.32
N PRO A 255 -27.44 -15.34 5.45
CA PRO A 255 -27.78 -14.27 6.38
C PRO A 255 -28.96 -13.45 5.85
N ASP A 256 -29.70 -12.86 6.75
CA ASP A 256 -30.70 -11.86 6.40
C ASP A 256 -30.02 -10.61 5.78
N GLN A 257 -30.79 -9.89 4.97
CA GLN A 257 -30.29 -8.71 4.24
C GLN A 257 -29.79 -7.62 5.19
N GLN A 258 -30.44 -7.45 6.35
CA GLN A 258 -30.03 -6.45 7.34
C GLN A 258 -28.66 -6.77 7.93
N SER A 259 -28.43 -8.02 8.33
CA SER A 259 -27.11 -8.47 8.83
C SER A 259 -25.99 -8.30 7.79
N LEU A 260 -26.29 -8.57 6.52
CA LEU A 260 -25.33 -8.36 5.44
C LEU A 260 -25.00 -6.87 5.27
N LEU A 261 -25.99 -5.98 5.32
CA LEU A 261 -25.79 -4.53 5.24
C LEU A 261 -25.02 -3.98 6.45
N GLU A 262 -25.28 -4.48 7.65
CA GLU A 262 -24.54 -4.10 8.86
C GLU A 262 -23.08 -4.53 8.77
N ALA A 263 -22.79 -5.75 8.32
CA ALA A 263 -21.42 -6.21 8.09
C ALA A 263 -20.71 -5.41 6.98
N ALA A 264 -21.40 -5.07 5.90
CA ALA A 264 -20.87 -4.21 4.84
C ALA A 264 -20.61 -2.78 5.33
N SER A 265 -21.46 -2.25 6.20
CA SER A 265 -21.26 -0.95 6.84
C SER A 265 -20.02 -0.92 7.73
N LEU A 266 -19.75 -2.02 8.45
CA LEU A 266 -18.49 -2.16 9.20
C LEU A 266 -17.27 -2.21 8.25
N ALA A 267 -17.33 -2.91 7.12
CA ALA A 267 -16.25 -2.92 6.14
C ALA A 267 -15.99 -1.51 5.57
N ALA A 268 -17.04 -0.76 5.27
CA ALA A 268 -16.92 0.63 4.82
C ALA A 268 -16.35 1.55 5.91
N TYR A 269 -16.79 1.40 7.16
CA TYR A 269 -16.31 2.19 8.30
C TYR A 269 -14.82 1.96 8.59
N PHE A 270 -14.35 0.70 8.55
CA PHE A 270 -12.95 0.34 8.76
C PHE A 270 -12.13 0.34 7.46
N SER A 271 -12.41 1.29 6.56
CA SER A 271 -11.69 1.49 5.30
C SER A 271 -11.28 2.95 5.10
N GLN A 272 -10.51 3.22 4.06
CA GLN A 272 -10.18 4.58 3.62
C GLN A 272 -11.41 5.40 3.18
N ALA A 273 -12.53 4.75 2.91
CA ALA A 273 -13.78 5.39 2.53
C ALA A 273 -14.68 5.74 3.72
N GLN A 274 -14.15 5.71 4.95
CA GLN A 274 -14.88 6.13 6.16
C GLN A 274 -15.50 7.53 5.96
N GLY A 275 -16.81 7.63 6.20
CA GLY A 275 -17.57 8.86 6.01
C GLY A 275 -18.09 9.10 4.58
N SER A 276 -17.79 8.25 3.62
CA SER A 276 -18.37 8.31 2.27
C SER A 276 -19.80 7.76 2.26
N THR A 277 -20.67 8.36 1.44
CA THR A 277 -22.10 7.99 1.39
C THR A 277 -22.40 6.73 0.60
N LYS A 278 -21.52 6.35 -0.34
CA LYS A 278 -21.69 5.15 -1.20
C LYS A 278 -20.36 4.46 -1.34
N VAL A 279 -20.18 3.35 -0.62
CA VAL A 279 -18.96 2.54 -0.65
C VAL A 279 -19.31 1.16 -1.19
N PRO A 280 -18.76 0.75 -2.34
CA PRO A 280 -18.95 -0.60 -2.84
C PRO A 280 -18.18 -1.59 -1.95
N VAL A 281 -18.86 -2.65 -1.55
CA VAL A 281 -18.31 -3.73 -0.71
C VAL A 281 -18.51 -5.05 -1.45
N ASP A 282 -17.42 -5.76 -1.66
CA ASP A 282 -17.45 -7.11 -2.19
C ASP A 282 -17.65 -8.10 -1.03
N TYR A 283 -18.42 -9.17 -1.27
CA TYR A 283 -18.58 -10.26 -0.32
C TYR A 283 -18.55 -11.61 -1.01
N THR A 284 -18.00 -12.61 -0.32
CA THR A 284 -17.92 -13.98 -0.81
C THR A 284 -17.71 -14.94 0.35
N PRO A 285 -18.07 -16.23 0.22
CA PRO A 285 -17.65 -17.24 1.19
C PRO A 285 -16.12 -17.26 1.35
N VAL A 286 -15.63 -17.36 2.59
CA VAL A 286 -14.19 -17.35 2.94
C VAL A 286 -13.36 -18.33 2.10
N ARG A 287 -13.94 -19.47 1.70
CA ARG A 287 -13.26 -20.48 0.86
C ARG A 287 -12.82 -19.99 -0.53
N PHE A 288 -13.30 -18.84 -0.97
CA PHE A 288 -13.00 -18.28 -2.29
C PHE A 288 -12.08 -17.03 -2.24
N VAL A 289 -11.58 -16.69 -1.06
CA VAL A 289 -10.65 -15.57 -0.84
C VAL A 289 -9.19 -15.99 -1.01
#